data_d8703aa38eb16e53edcf8056158bc51e
#
_entry.id   d8703aa38eb16e53edcf8056158bc51e
#
_cell.length_a   1.000
_cell.length_b   1.000
_cell.length_c   1.000
_cell.angle_alpha   90.00
_cell.angle_beta   90.00
_cell.angle_gamma   90.00
#
_symmetry.space_group_name_H-M   'P 1'
#
loop_
_entity.id
_entity.type
_entity.pdbx_description
1 polymer ?
#
loop_
_entity_poly.entity_id
_entity_poly.type
_entity_poly.pdbx_seq_one_letter_code
_entity_poly.pdbx_strand_id
1 'polypeptide(L)'
;MTVALSCTDGKEQTGVNEDERTITVQERVEIDYVGGAFSVDVEANFDFQVESLSEWIEFDKIEGTKVWFTAQANEGTADRMGKVKFTDPASKYFYKETRVAQKGNKTPVEVTSSLSLVDKNATAQTKALYANLWDIAAKGFMFGHHDDLWYGRYWYNQAGKSDTKAVCGDYPAVFSVDMGPIMDNRYNDSENAIRRRVIIEAYDRGEVITMCCHLNNPHTDGDSWDNSSNEVVRSILTEGHATRTKYLEWLDRCADFANNLKGSDG
;
A
#
# COMPACT_ATOMS: atom_id res chain seq x y z
N MET A 1 -12.92 25.62 -4.08
CA MET A 1 -12.92 27.01 -4.61
C MET A 1 -12.56 26.91 -6.08
N THR A 2 -13.48 27.25 -6.98
CA THR A 2 -13.25 27.16 -8.43
C THR A 2 -12.72 28.53 -8.88
N VAL A 3 -11.49 28.56 -9.39
CA VAL A 3 -10.90 29.79 -9.93
C VAL A 3 -10.80 29.65 -11.44
N ALA A 4 -11.50 30.53 -12.16
CA ALA A 4 -11.35 30.68 -13.61
C ALA A 4 -10.29 31.76 -13.86
N LEU A 5 -9.19 31.42 -14.51
CA LEU A 5 -8.16 32.37 -14.95
C LEU A 5 -7.98 32.25 -16.46
N SER A 6 -8.22 33.36 -17.14
CA SER A 6 -7.92 33.54 -18.54
C SER A 6 -6.49 34.06 -18.67
N CYS A 7 -5.63 33.33 -19.36
CA CYS A 7 -4.33 33.84 -19.81
C CYS A 7 -4.52 34.60 -21.12
N THR A 8 -4.76 35.91 -21.05
CA THR A 8 -4.76 36.78 -22.26
C THR A 8 -3.39 37.45 -22.41
N ASP A 9 -2.51 36.85 -23.22
CA ASP A 9 -1.60 37.62 -24.07
C ASP A 9 -2.32 37.83 -25.41
N GLY A 10 -2.53 39.10 -25.79
CA GLY A 10 -3.37 39.54 -26.86
C GLY A 10 -3.14 38.92 -28.25
N LYS A 11 -3.66 37.74 -28.46
CA LYS A 11 -3.92 37.16 -29.78
C LYS A 11 -5.42 36.85 -29.89
N GLU A 12 -6.00 37.23 -31.02
CA GLU A 12 -7.37 36.93 -31.38
C GLU A 12 -7.67 35.45 -31.12
N GLN A 13 -8.72 35.21 -30.30
CA GLN A 13 -9.25 33.86 -30.07
C GLN A 13 -9.81 33.31 -31.37
N THR A 14 -9.02 32.53 -32.11
CA THR A 14 -9.60 31.59 -33.08
C THR A 14 -10.16 30.43 -32.24
N GLY A 15 -11.49 30.40 -32.08
CA GLY A 15 -12.17 29.33 -31.37
C GLY A 15 -11.82 27.97 -31.98
N VAL A 16 -11.14 27.13 -31.23
CA VAL A 16 -10.87 25.73 -31.63
C VAL A 16 -12.20 24.99 -31.70
N ASN A 17 -12.42 24.27 -32.79
CA ASN A 17 -13.64 23.47 -32.98
C ASN A 17 -13.68 22.41 -31.84
N GLU A 18 -14.87 22.12 -31.28
CA GLU A 18 -15.02 21.17 -30.16
C GLU A 18 -14.39 19.80 -30.48
N ASP A 19 -14.47 19.35 -31.73
CA ASP A 19 -13.91 18.06 -32.18
C ASP A 19 -12.36 18.05 -32.28
N GLU A 20 -11.70 19.23 -32.16
CA GLU A 20 -10.25 19.40 -32.24
C GLU A 20 -9.58 19.72 -30.88
N ARG A 21 -10.37 19.79 -29.81
CA ARG A 21 -9.84 20.12 -28.48
C ARG A 21 -9.02 18.97 -27.91
N THR A 22 -7.84 19.27 -27.43
CA THR A 22 -6.94 18.30 -26.80
C THR A 22 -6.43 18.83 -25.46
N ILE A 23 -6.34 17.92 -24.49
CA ILE A 23 -5.68 18.17 -23.21
C ILE A 23 -4.93 16.91 -22.79
N THR A 24 -3.66 17.09 -22.48
CA THR A 24 -2.78 16.06 -21.93
C THR A 24 -2.25 16.54 -20.57
N VAL A 25 -2.26 15.67 -19.59
CA VAL A 25 -1.79 15.99 -18.23
C VAL A 25 -0.83 14.92 -17.75
N GLN A 26 0.09 15.28 -16.89
CA GLN A 26 0.89 14.34 -16.12
C GLN A 26 -0.05 13.50 -15.25
N GLU A 27 -0.08 12.18 -15.43
CA GLU A 27 -1.05 11.29 -14.76
C GLU A 27 -0.85 11.21 -13.24
N ARG A 28 0.41 11.32 -12.78
CA ARG A 28 0.75 11.19 -11.36
C ARG A 28 1.93 12.09 -10.99
N VAL A 29 1.84 12.69 -9.81
CA VAL A 29 2.91 13.42 -9.13
C VAL A 29 3.14 12.79 -7.77
N GLU A 30 4.39 12.64 -7.36
CA GLU A 30 4.78 12.20 -6.03
C GLU A 30 5.43 13.35 -5.26
N ILE A 31 4.99 13.55 -4.02
CA ILE A 31 5.52 14.60 -3.14
C ILE A 31 5.85 14.04 -1.76
N ASP A 32 6.80 14.68 -1.09
CA ASP A 32 7.21 14.31 0.26
C ASP A 32 6.14 14.67 1.31
N TYR A 33 6.23 14.08 2.51
CA TYR A 33 5.30 14.32 3.62
C TYR A 33 5.28 15.78 4.10
N VAL A 34 6.38 16.51 3.96
CA VAL A 34 6.44 17.92 4.35
C VAL A 34 5.52 18.82 3.50
N GLY A 35 5.07 18.33 2.34
CA GLY A 35 4.26 19.11 1.42
C GLY A 35 5.05 20.20 0.71
N GLY A 36 4.41 21.36 0.50
CA GLY A 36 4.99 22.50 -0.19
C GLY A 36 4.58 22.57 -1.66
N ALA A 37 5.29 23.40 -2.43
CA ALA A 37 4.97 23.68 -3.83
C ALA A 37 5.34 22.51 -4.75
N PHE A 38 4.44 22.16 -5.66
CA PHE A 38 4.69 21.21 -6.74
C PHE A 38 3.97 21.65 -8.03
N SER A 39 4.33 21.07 -9.16
CA SER A 39 3.68 21.38 -10.43
C SER A 39 3.22 20.14 -11.16
N VAL A 40 2.19 20.32 -11.97
CA VAL A 40 1.65 19.33 -12.92
C VAL A 40 1.89 19.88 -14.33
N ASP A 41 2.45 19.05 -15.21
CA ASP A 41 2.59 19.40 -16.61
C ASP A 41 1.25 19.20 -17.32
N VAL A 42 0.76 20.27 -17.98
CA VAL A 42 -0.50 20.29 -18.70
C VAL A 42 -0.28 20.93 -20.08
N GLU A 43 -0.62 20.20 -21.13
CA GLU A 43 -0.63 20.70 -22.50
C GLU A 43 -2.07 20.70 -23.01
N ALA A 44 -2.60 21.87 -23.36
CA ALA A 44 -3.93 22.02 -23.92
C ALA A 44 -3.93 23.04 -25.05
N ASN A 45 -4.81 22.85 -26.04
CA ASN A 45 -5.03 23.83 -27.13
C ASN A 45 -6.25 24.72 -26.90
N PHE A 46 -6.74 24.79 -25.65
CA PHE A 46 -7.85 25.63 -25.20
C PHE A 46 -7.62 26.08 -23.75
N ASP A 47 -8.33 27.11 -23.31
CA ASP A 47 -8.30 27.56 -21.90
C ASP A 47 -9.04 26.53 -21.03
N PHE A 48 -8.44 26.14 -19.91
CA PHE A 48 -9.00 25.15 -19.00
C PHE A 48 -9.20 25.71 -17.58
N GLN A 49 -10.13 25.11 -16.84
CA GLN A 49 -10.34 25.40 -15.44
C GLN A 49 -9.57 24.38 -14.58
N VAL A 50 -9.02 24.85 -13.46
CA VAL A 50 -8.29 24.03 -12.48
C VAL A 50 -9.12 23.90 -11.21
N GLU A 51 -9.29 22.68 -10.74
CA GLU A 51 -9.98 22.37 -9.49
C GLU A 51 -9.15 21.38 -8.66
N SER A 52 -8.92 21.70 -7.39
CA SER A 52 -8.42 20.70 -6.45
C SER A 52 -9.60 19.91 -5.89
N LEU A 53 -9.54 18.57 -6.01
CA LEU A 53 -10.52 17.65 -5.46
C LEU A 53 -10.11 17.14 -4.06
N SER A 54 -9.07 17.75 -3.49
CA SER A 54 -8.52 17.36 -2.18
C SER A 54 -8.27 18.59 -1.32
N GLU A 55 -8.81 18.62 -0.11
CA GLU A 55 -8.75 19.79 0.79
C GLU A 55 -7.31 20.19 1.19
N TRP A 56 -6.38 19.26 1.09
CA TRP A 56 -4.97 19.48 1.43
C TRP A 56 -4.10 19.94 0.26
N ILE A 57 -4.69 20.15 -0.93
CA ILE A 57 -4.03 20.68 -2.14
C ILE A 57 -4.69 22.01 -2.51
N GLU A 58 -3.91 23.05 -2.63
CA GLU A 58 -4.36 24.37 -3.02
C GLU A 58 -3.75 24.75 -4.38
N PHE A 59 -4.57 25.31 -5.26
CA PHE A 59 -4.10 25.83 -6.55
C PHE A 59 -3.42 27.19 -6.35
N ASP A 60 -2.25 27.39 -6.97
CA ASP A 60 -1.50 28.63 -6.85
C ASP A 60 -1.56 29.46 -8.15
N LYS A 61 -1.06 28.91 -9.27
CA LYS A 61 -0.91 29.64 -10.53
C LYS A 61 -0.65 28.72 -11.73
N ILE A 62 -0.71 29.30 -12.93
CA ILE A 62 -0.29 28.68 -14.19
C ILE A 62 0.91 29.45 -14.74
N GLU A 63 1.96 28.74 -15.14
CA GLU A 63 3.15 29.30 -15.81
C GLU A 63 3.53 28.42 -17.01
N GLY A 64 3.18 28.86 -18.20
CA GLY A 64 3.38 28.07 -19.42
C GLY A 64 2.60 26.75 -19.38
N THR A 65 3.28 25.62 -19.50
CA THR A 65 2.66 24.29 -19.38
C THR A 65 2.61 23.77 -17.95
N LYS A 66 3.12 24.52 -16.96
CA LYS A 66 3.13 24.11 -15.56
C LYS A 66 1.98 24.74 -14.78
N VAL A 67 1.20 23.89 -14.15
CA VAL A 67 0.16 24.29 -13.18
C VAL A 67 0.69 24.02 -11.79
N TRP A 68 0.84 25.09 -10.99
CA TRP A 68 1.42 25.03 -9.67
C TRP A 68 0.37 24.90 -8.58
N PHE A 69 0.71 24.11 -7.59
CA PHE A 69 -0.09 23.83 -6.41
C PHE A 69 0.80 23.86 -5.16
N THR A 70 0.16 24.11 -4.01
CA THR A 70 0.77 23.91 -2.70
C THR A 70 0.02 22.81 -1.96
N ALA A 71 0.76 21.81 -1.45
CA ALA A 71 0.22 20.76 -0.60
C ALA A 71 0.52 21.04 0.87
N GLN A 72 -0.47 20.81 1.74
CA GLN A 72 -0.24 20.79 3.18
C GLN A 72 0.61 19.59 3.58
N ALA A 73 1.34 19.70 4.71
CA ALA A 73 2.06 18.57 5.26
C ALA A 73 1.13 17.38 5.57
N ASN A 74 1.62 16.17 5.35
CA ASN A 74 0.96 14.95 5.79
C ASN A 74 1.50 14.56 7.17
N GLU A 75 0.82 14.97 8.23
CA GLU A 75 1.22 14.68 9.61
C GLU A 75 0.98 13.19 9.98
N GLY A 76 0.22 12.46 9.16
CA GLY A 76 -0.02 11.03 9.35
C GLY A 76 1.15 10.19 8.86
N THR A 77 1.27 8.97 9.37
CA THR A 77 2.31 7.99 8.97
C THR A 77 1.98 7.28 7.66
N ALA A 78 0.71 7.26 7.27
CA ALA A 78 0.27 6.64 6.02
C ALA A 78 0.40 7.60 4.83
N ASP A 79 0.78 7.07 3.68
CA ASP A 79 0.72 7.78 2.41
C ASP A 79 -0.73 8.17 2.11
N ARG A 80 -0.93 9.33 1.48
CA ARG A 80 -2.26 9.75 1.06
C ARG A 80 -2.31 10.09 -0.42
N MET A 81 -3.49 9.91 -1.00
CA MET A 81 -3.76 10.20 -2.40
C MET A 81 -4.73 11.36 -2.50
N GLY A 82 -4.38 12.30 -3.36
CA GLY A 82 -5.27 13.39 -3.76
C GLY A 82 -5.42 13.44 -5.28
N LYS A 83 -6.26 14.37 -5.73
CA LYS A 83 -6.49 14.61 -7.15
C LYS A 83 -6.61 16.09 -7.42
N VAL A 84 -6.11 16.49 -8.57
CA VAL A 84 -6.39 17.77 -9.20
C VAL A 84 -7.02 17.53 -10.58
N LYS A 85 -7.92 18.41 -10.99
CA LYS A 85 -8.74 18.23 -12.18
C LYS A 85 -8.62 19.45 -13.09
N PHE A 86 -8.55 19.17 -14.37
CA PHE A 86 -8.45 20.16 -15.45
C PHE A 86 -9.64 19.97 -16.38
N THR A 87 -10.52 20.96 -16.45
CA THR A 87 -11.82 20.85 -17.14
C THR A 87 -11.94 21.88 -18.24
N ASP A 88 -12.50 21.48 -19.38
CA ASP A 88 -12.92 22.39 -20.43
C ASP A 88 -14.13 23.23 -19.94
N PRO A 89 -14.05 24.58 -19.93
CA PRO A 89 -15.19 25.40 -19.53
C PRO A 89 -16.44 25.24 -20.42
N ALA A 90 -16.26 24.79 -21.66
CA ALA A 90 -17.38 24.54 -22.57
C ALA A 90 -18.06 23.18 -22.35
N SER A 91 -17.36 22.19 -21.71
CA SER A 91 -17.88 20.85 -21.47
C SER A 91 -17.40 20.26 -20.17
N LYS A 92 -18.26 20.19 -19.15
CA LYS A 92 -17.95 19.58 -17.87
C LYS A 92 -17.59 18.08 -17.93
N TYR A 93 -17.86 17.44 -19.06
CA TYR A 93 -17.55 16.03 -19.30
C TYR A 93 -16.17 15.84 -19.97
N PHE A 94 -15.58 16.91 -20.49
CA PHE A 94 -14.25 16.88 -21.08
C PHE A 94 -13.23 17.39 -20.06
N TYR A 95 -12.61 16.46 -19.33
CA TYR A 95 -11.63 16.75 -18.29
C TYR A 95 -10.54 15.69 -18.22
N LYS A 96 -9.45 16.06 -17.56
CA LYS A 96 -8.38 15.15 -17.13
C LYS A 96 -8.08 15.34 -15.66
N GLU A 97 -7.58 14.29 -15.03
CA GLU A 97 -7.18 14.31 -13.63
C GLU A 97 -5.73 13.86 -13.46
N THR A 98 -5.02 14.52 -12.55
CA THR A 98 -3.71 14.08 -12.06
C THR A 98 -3.86 13.56 -10.65
N ARG A 99 -3.29 12.39 -10.38
CA ARG A 99 -3.19 11.83 -9.04
C ARG A 99 -1.97 12.42 -8.34
N VAL A 100 -2.15 12.89 -7.11
CA VAL A 100 -1.06 13.40 -6.27
C VAL A 100 -0.85 12.42 -5.12
N ALA A 101 0.25 11.70 -5.15
CA ALA A 101 0.65 10.80 -4.07
C ALA A 101 1.55 11.56 -3.11
N GLN A 102 1.13 11.72 -1.85
CA GLN A 102 1.95 12.30 -0.81
C GLN A 102 2.35 11.26 0.20
N LYS A 103 3.65 11.17 0.47
CA LYS A 103 4.18 10.25 1.47
C LYS A 103 3.70 10.61 2.88
N GLY A 104 3.58 9.60 3.72
CA GLY A 104 3.35 9.79 5.15
C GLY A 104 4.62 10.22 5.88
N ASN A 105 4.46 10.87 7.02
CA ASN A 105 5.56 11.15 7.92
C ASN A 105 5.98 9.85 8.63
N LYS A 106 6.97 9.16 8.08
CA LYS A 106 7.52 7.92 8.64
C LYS A 106 8.55 8.16 9.75
N THR A 107 8.60 9.37 10.32
CA THR A 107 9.45 9.62 11.49
C THR A 107 9.06 8.64 12.60
N PRO A 108 9.99 7.84 13.12
CA PRO A 108 9.66 6.84 14.13
C PRO A 108 9.04 7.50 15.35
N VAL A 109 7.88 7.01 15.79
CA VAL A 109 7.29 7.42 17.06
C VAL A 109 8.18 6.91 18.20
N GLU A 110 8.55 7.78 19.13
CA GLU A 110 9.30 7.35 20.31
C GLU A 110 8.47 6.34 21.12
N VAL A 111 9.06 5.17 21.35
CA VAL A 111 8.45 4.12 22.17
C VAL A 111 8.41 4.60 23.61
N THR A 112 7.24 4.83 24.16
CA THR A 112 7.10 5.17 25.58
C THR A 112 7.56 4.00 26.46
N SER A 113 8.10 4.29 27.64
CA SER A 113 8.61 3.28 28.60
C SER A 113 7.55 2.26 29.06
N SER A 114 6.25 2.53 28.79
CA SER A 114 5.14 1.63 29.11
C SER A 114 4.93 0.52 28.09
N LEU A 115 5.50 0.61 26.86
CA LEU A 115 5.36 -0.40 25.82
C LEU A 115 6.48 -1.43 25.93
N SER A 116 6.13 -2.70 26.17
CA SER A 116 7.07 -3.81 26.30
C SER A 116 6.83 -4.83 25.21
N LEU A 117 7.85 -5.07 24.38
CA LEU A 117 7.88 -6.17 23.41
C LEU A 117 8.38 -7.45 24.06
N VAL A 118 7.84 -8.59 23.60
CA VAL A 118 8.31 -9.93 24.03
C VAL A 118 9.74 -10.14 23.57
N ASP A 119 10.07 -9.78 22.32
CA ASP A 119 11.43 -9.84 21.81
C ASP A 119 12.27 -8.69 22.40
N LYS A 120 13.23 -9.05 23.24
CA LYS A 120 14.17 -8.09 23.85
C LYS A 120 15.19 -7.53 22.87
N ASN A 121 15.41 -8.24 21.75
CA ASN A 121 16.34 -7.85 20.70
C ASN A 121 15.65 -7.17 19.51
N ALA A 122 14.36 -6.83 19.63
CA ALA A 122 13.61 -6.17 18.57
C ALA A 122 14.35 -4.92 18.05
N THR A 123 14.37 -4.76 16.73
CA THR A 123 14.99 -3.62 16.07
C THR A 123 14.27 -2.31 16.41
N ALA A 124 14.88 -1.17 16.10
CA ALA A 124 14.25 0.13 16.27
C ALA A 124 12.97 0.24 15.41
N GLN A 125 13.00 -0.31 14.19
CA GLN A 125 11.85 -0.34 13.28
C GLN A 125 10.70 -1.17 13.85
N THR A 126 10.99 -2.36 14.40
CA THR A 126 9.97 -3.19 15.06
C THR A 126 9.34 -2.49 16.26
N LYS A 127 10.16 -1.79 17.05
CA LYS A 127 9.67 -1.01 18.21
C LYS A 127 8.77 0.14 17.75
N ALA A 128 9.17 0.85 16.69
CA ALA A 128 8.38 1.93 16.11
C ALA A 128 7.05 1.42 15.53
N LEU A 129 7.07 0.30 14.79
CA LEU A 129 5.84 -0.34 14.29
C LEU A 129 4.89 -0.68 15.44
N TYR A 130 5.40 -1.29 16.51
CA TYR A 130 4.59 -1.65 17.67
C TYR A 130 3.96 -0.42 18.35
N ALA A 131 4.73 0.66 18.52
CA ALA A 131 4.21 1.92 19.08
C ALA A 131 3.14 2.54 18.17
N ASN A 132 3.37 2.55 16.85
CA ASN A 132 2.41 3.07 15.87
C ASN A 132 1.10 2.27 15.88
N LEU A 133 1.15 0.94 16.02
CA LEU A 133 -0.06 0.12 16.11
C LEU A 133 -0.89 0.47 17.36
N TRP A 134 -0.26 0.76 18.49
CA TRP A 134 -0.96 1.23 19.68
C TRP A 134 -1.56 2.63 19.50
N ASP A 135 -0.85 3.52 18.85
CA ASP A 135 -1.36 4.88 18.56
C ASP A 135 -2.57 4.82 17.61
N ILE A 136 -2.51 3.99 16.57
CA ILE A 136 -3.63 3.77 15.65
C ILE A 136 -4.83 3.15 16.39
N ALA A 137 -4.59 2.16 17.23
CA ALA A 137 -5.67 1.49 17.99
C ALA A 137 -6.44 2.46 18.91
N ALA A 138 -5.79 3.53 19.37
CA ALA A 138 -6.44 4.57 20.16
C ALA A 138 -7.33 5.52 19.32
N LYS A 139 -7.13 5.57 18.01
CA LYS A 139 -7.78 6.52 17.09
C LYS A 139 -8.76 5.87 16.11
N GLY A 140 -8.61 4.57 15.86
CA GLY A 140 -9.40 3.88 14.84
C GLY A 140 -9.02 2.43 14.65
N PHE A 141 -9.16 1.92 13.43
CA PHE A 141 -8.80 0.56 13.06
C PHE A 141 -8.15 0.54 11.68
N MET A 142 -7.42 -0.54 11.39
CA MET A 142 -6.86 -0.82 10.08
C MET A 142 -7.67 -1.93 9.41
N PHE A 143 -8.14 -1.69 8.17
CA PHE A 143 -8.77 -2.74 7.38
C PHE A 143 -7.68 -3.65 6.80
N GLY A 144 -7.86 -4.96 6.95
CA GLY A 144 -6.95 -5.97 6.42
C GLY A 144 -7.64 -6.97 5.50
N HIS A 145 -6.88 -7.52 4.56
CA HIS A 145 -7.36 -8.58 3.68
C HIS A 145 -6.29 -9.67 3.49
N HIS A 146 -6.74 -10.92 3.59
CA HIS A 146 -5.87 -12.09 3.44
C HIS A 146 -5.66 -12.40 1.96
N ASP A 147 -4.39 -12.62 1.56
CA ASP A 147 -3.95 -12.95 0.21
C ASP A 147 -4.40 -11.98 -0.91
N ASP A 148 -4.83 -10.77 -0.58
CA ASP A 148 -5.43 -9.77 -1.48
C ASP A 148 -4.55 -9.36 -2.68
N LEU A 149 -3.24 -9.60 -2.59
CA LEU A 149 -2.27 -9.28 -3.67
C LEU A 149 -1.85 -10.50 -4.48
N TRP A 150 -2.26 -11.68 -4.06
CA TRP A 150 -1.91 -12.93 -4.72
C TRP A 150 -3.01 -13.42 -5.66
N TYR A 151 -4.24 -13.47 -5.16
CA TYR A 151 -5.41 -13.86 -5.93
C TYR A 151 -6.65 -13.13 -5.44
N GLY A 152 -7.62 -13.03 -6.28
CA GLY A 152 -8.92 -12.46 -5.98
C GLY A 152 -10.03 -13.30 -6.61
N ARG A 153 -11.25 -12.78 -6.59
CA ARG A 153 -12.44 -13.51 -7.02
C ARG A 153 -12.35 -14.06 -8.45
N TYR A 154 -11.67 -13.31 -9.36
CA TYR A 154 -11.62 -13.64 -10.78
C TYR A 154 -10.22 -13.51 -11.38
N TRP A 155 -9.17 -13.50 -10.55
CA TRP A 155 -7.80 -13.34 -11.01
C TRP A 155 -6.81 -14.07 -10.09
N TYR A 156 -5.64 -14.43 -10.64
CA TYR A 156 -4.55 -15.09 -9.95
C TYR A 156 -3.21 -14.51 -10.42
N ASN A 157 -2.32 -14.19 -9.49
CA ASN A 157 -0.93 -13.74 -9.73
C ASN A 157 -0.82 -12.63 -10.79
N GLN A 158 -1.60 -11.56 -10.65
CA GLN A 158 -1.52 -10.39 -11.52
C GLN A 158 -0.97 -9.19 -10.75
N ALA A 159 0.18 -8.66 -11.18
CA ALA A 159 0.83 -7.52 -10.53
C ALA A 159 -0.11 -6.31 -10.42
N GLY A 160 -0.10 -5.66 -9.24
CA GLY A 160 -0.91 -4.47 -8.96
C GLY A 160 -2.41 -4.71 -8.80
N LYS A 161 -2.89 -5.96 -8.90
CA LYS A 161 -4.28 -6.33 -8.62
C LYS A 161 -4.51 -6.45 -7.12
N SER A 162 -5.73 -6.08 -6.71
CA SER A 162 -6.29 -6.21 -5.38
C SER A 162 -7.80 -6.06 -5.50
N ASP A 163 -8.56 -6.98 -4.92
CA ASP A 163 -10.02 -6.86 -4.88
C ASP A 163 -10.44 -5.70 -3.96
N THR A 164 -9.72 -5.46 -2.88
CA THR A 164 -9.91 -4.30 -1.99
C THR A 164 -9.75 -3.00 -2.77
N LYS A 165 -8.65 -2.85 -3.50
CA LYS A 165 -8.39 -1.67 -4.33
C LYS A 165 -9.43 -1.48 -5.43
N ALA A 166 -9.92 -2.57 -6.01
CA ALA A 166 -10.95 -2.49 -7.04
C ALA A 166 -12.27 -1.92 -6.52
N VAL A 167 -12.57 -2.12 -5.23
CA VAL A 167 -13.81 -1.67 -4.58
C VAL A 167 -13.67 -0.27 -3.98
N CYS A 168 -12.61 -0.01 -3.21
CA CYS A 168 -12.45 1.25 -2.46
C CYS A 168 -11.40 2.20 -3.05
N GLY A 169 -10.69 1.82 -4.10
CA GLY A 169 -9.70 2.68 -4.76
C GLY A 169 -8.30 2.62 -4.15
N ASP A 170 -8.12 1.91 -3.03
CA ASP A 170 -6.84 1.76 -2.36
C ASP A 170 -6.63 0.34 -1.83
N TYR A 171 -5.37 -0.02 -1.56
CA TYR A 171 -4.97 -1.30 -0.97
C TYR A 171 -5.39 -1.39 0.51
N PRO A 172 -5.50 -2.61 1.08
CA PRO A 172 -5.74 -2.76 2.51
C PRO A 172 -4.56 -2.21 3.31
N ALA A 173 -4.84 -1.68 4.50
CA ALA A 173 -3.78 -1.21 5.41
C ALA A 173 -2.99 -2.36 6.04
N VAL A 174 -3.57 -3.57 6.07
CA VAL A 174 -2.94 -4.80 6.56
C VAL A 174 -3.04 -5.87 5.49
N PHE A 175 -1.90 -6.35 5.03
CA PHE A 175 -1.83 -7.51 4.14
C PHE A 175 -1.51 -8.77 4.96
N SER A 176 -2.35 -9.78 4.83
CA SER A 176 -2.13 -11.08 5.48
C SER A 176 -1.78 -12.16 4.47
N VAL A 177 -0.88 -13.05 4.82
CA VAL A 177 -0.42 -14.15 3.97
C VAL A 177 -0.26 -15.44 4.75
N ASP A 178 -0.60 -16.57 4.12
CA ASP A 178 -0.43 -17.90 4.74
C ASP A 178 0.99 -18.44 4.52
N MET A 179 1.68 -18.72 5.63
CA MET A 179 3.03 -19.29 5.68
C MET A 179 3.01 -20.82 5.84
N GLY A 180 1.86 -21.41 6.07
CA GLY A 180 1.75 -22.88 6.26
C GLY A 180 2.40 -23.67 5.13
N PRO A 181 2.15 -23.34 3.85
CA PRO A 181 2.79 -24.04 2.73
C PRO A 181 4.31 -23.93 2.65
N ILE A 182 4.91 -22.87 3.19
CA ILE A 182 6.37 -22.76 3.29
C ILE A 182 6.88 -23.67 4.40
N MET A 183 6.20 -23.65 5.55
CA MET A 183 6.61 -24.41 6.71
C MET A 183 6.61 -25.93 6.43
N ASP A 184 5.54 -26.46 5.87
CA ASP A 184 5.40 -27.89 5.58
C ASP A 184 5.85 -28.29 4.16
N ASN A 185 6.35 -27.32 3.39
CA ASN A 185 6.93 -27.51 2.05
C ASN A 185 5.94 -28.11 1.02
N ARG A 186 4.65 -27.73 1.13
CA ARG A 186 3.60 -28.20 0.21
C ARG A 186 3.72 -27.66 -1.21
N TYR A 187 4.23 -26.42 -1.34
CA TYR A 187 4.30 -25.71 -2.59
C TYR A 187 5.73 -25.63 -3.11
N ASN A 188 5.81 -25.47 -4.41
CA ASN A 188 7.09 -25.35 -5.11
C ASN A 188 7.68 -23.92 -5.00
N ASP A 189 8.90 -23.75 -5.48
CA ASP A 189 9.64 -22.51 -5.46
C ASP A 189 8.93 -21.36 -6.19
N SER A 190 8.15 -21.66 -7.25
CA SER A 190 7.43 -20.61 -7.98
C SER A 190 6.30 -19.98 -7.15
N GLU A 191 5.57 -20.78 -6.39
CA GLU A 191 4.52 -20.29 -5.47
C GLU A 191 5.15 -19.49 -4.32
N ASN A 192 6.27 -19.94 -3.80
CA ASN A 192 7.02 -19.25 -2.76
C ASN A 192 7.62 -17.92 -3.27
N ALA A 193 8.00 -17.87 -4.55
CA ALA A 193 8.44 -16.62 -5.19
C ALA A 193 7.30 -15.60 -5.33
N ILE A 194 6.08 -16.05 -5.67
CA ILE A 194 4.89 -15.18 -5.70
C ILE A 194 4.64 -14.60 -4.29
N ARG A 195 4.62 -15.46 -3.28
CA ARG A 195 4.41 -15.06 -1.87
C ARG A 195 5.44 -14.02 -1.43
N ARG A 196 6.71 -14.24 -1.72
CA ARG A 196 7.79 -13.29 -1.45
C ARG A 196 7.53 -11.95 -2.12
N ARG A 197 7.21 -11.95 -3.41
CA ARG A 197 6.95 -10.74 -4.18
C ARG A 197 5.80 -9.92 -3.60
N VAL A 198 4.65 -10.53 -3.30
CA VAL A 198 3.48 -9.80 -2.79
C VAL A 198 3.70 -9.25 -1.37
N ILE A 199 4.49 -9.95 -0.53
CA ILE A 199 4.88 -9.43 0.79
C ILE A 199 5.74 -8.17 0.64
N ILE A 200 6.75 -8.20 -0.24
CA ILE A 200 7.64 -7.07 -0.49
C ILE A 200 6.86 -5.90 -1.09
N GLU A 201 6.00 -6.15 -2.07
CA GLU A 201 5.15 -5.11 -2.67
C GLU A 201 4.22 -4.44 -1.64
N ALA A 202 3.65 -5.21 -0.71
CA ALA A 202 2.84 -4.68 0.39
C ALA A 202 3.66 -3.85 1.37
N TYR A 203 4.81 -4.36 1.78
CA TYR A 203 5.74 -3.65 2.66
C TYR A 203 6.21 -2.31 2.06
N ASP A 204 6.63 -2.33 0.79
CA ASP A 204 7.10 -1.12 0.09
C ASP A 204 6.03 -0.05 -0.07
N ARG A 205 4.75 -0.43 -0.05
CA ARG A 205 3.61 0.52 0.02
C ARG A 205 3.31 1.03 1.44
N GLY A 206 3.87 0.41 2.48
CA GLY A 206 3.65 0.76 3.88
C GLY A 206 2.50 -0.01 4.54
N GLU A 207 2.04 -1.11 3.96
CA GLU A 207 1.07 -2.02 4.58
C GLU A 207 1.73 -2.76 5.76
N VAL A 208 0.97 -3.01 6.82
CA VAL A 208 1.39 -3.91 7.89
C VAL A 208 1.25 -5.35 7.43
N ILE A 209 2.32 -6.12 7.53
CA ILE A 209 2.31 -7.52 7.14
C ILE A 209 1.94 -8.40 8.34
N THR A 210 0.94 -9.26 8.16
CA THR A 210 0.63 -10.33 9.10
C THR A 210 0.81 -11.68 8.42
N MET A 211 1.36 -12.63 9.16
CA MET A 211 1.61 -13.99 8.67
C MET A 211 0.81 -14.97 9.52
N CYS A 212 -0.09 -15.71 8.91
CA CYS A 212 -0.77 -16.82 9.55
C CYS A 212 -0.20 -18.16 9.09
N CYS A 213 -0.57 -19.23 9.76
CA CYS A 213 -0.10 -20.56 9.43
C CYS A 213 -1.26 -21.56 9.53
N HIS A 214 -1.81 -21.96 8.38
CA HIS A 214 -2.68 -23.12 8.28
C HIS A 214 -1.85 -24.38 8.04
N LEU A 215 -1.21 -24.84 9.10
CA LEU A 215 -0.32 -26.00 9.04
C LEU A 215 -1.10 -27.30 8.84
N ASN A 216 -0.51 -28.21 8.07
CA ASN A 216 -0.87 -29.61 8.15
C ASN A 216 -0.60 -30.15 9.57
N ASN A 217 -1.28 -31.23 9.96
CA ASN A 217 -1.05 -31.86 11.24
C ASN A 217 0.32 -32.57 11.25
N PRO A 218 1.31 -32.14 12.04
CA PRO A 218 2.66 -32.71 12.01
C PRO A 218 2.75 -34.12 12.60
N HIS A 219 1.71 -34.54 13.33
CA HIS A 219 1.66 -35.85 14.00
C HIS A 219 1.01 -36.93 13.14
N THR A 220 -0.05 -36.57 12.42
CA THR A 220 -0.86 -37.49 11.62
C THR A 220 -0.61 -37.39 10.13
N ASP A 221 0.07 -36.32 9.66
CA ASP A 221 0.20 -35.92 8.25
C ASP A 221 -1.15 -35.54 7.58
N GLY A 222 -2.20 -35.35 8.34
CA GLY A 222 -3.47 -34.80 7.88
C GLY A 222 -3.38 -33.31 7.58
N ASP A 223 -4.46 -32.75 7.06
CA ASP A 223 -4.53 -31.31 6.77
C ASP A 223 -4.75 -30.47 8.05
N SER A 224 -4.90 -29.17 7.90
CA SER A 224 -5.11 -28.22 9.02
C SER A 224 -6.44 -28.40 9.76
N TRP A 225 -7.37 -29.18 9.23
CA TRP A 225 -8.65 -29.54 9.82
C TRP A 225 -8.63 -30.89 10.52
N ASP A 226 -7.53 -31.63 10.40
CA ASP A 226 -7.39 -32.96 11.00
C ASP A 226 -7.31 -32.88 12.53
N ASN A 227 -8.38 -33.35 13.15
CA ASN A 227 -8.53 -33.48 14.60
C ASN A 227 -8.61 -34.94 15.09
N SER A 228 -8.09 -35.87 14.29
CA SER A 228 -8.17 -37.32 14.57
C SER A 228 -7.33 -37.77 15.77
N SER A 229 -6.39 -36.93 16.24
CA SER A 229 -5.51 -37.24 17.36
C SER A 229 -5.50 -36.16 18.43
N ASN A 230 -5.59 -36.56 19.70
CA ASN A 230 -5.41 -35.68 20.86
C ASN A 230 -3.93 -35.56 21.30
N GLU A 231 -3.02 -36.29 20.64
CA GLU A 231 -1.59 -36.35 21.03
C GLU A 231 -0.73 -35.31 20.33
N VAL A 232 -1.27 -34.51 19.40
CA VAL A 232 -0.49 -33.56 18.57
C VAL A 232 0.37 -32.63 19.43
N VAL A 233 -0.25 -31.88 20.34
CA VAL A 233 0.44 -30.91 21.19
C VAL A 233 1.44 -31.60 22.12
N ARG A 234 1.07 -32.73 22.71
CA ARG A 234 1.98 -33.50 23.56
C ARG A 234 3.21 -33.96 22.78
N SER A 235 3.02 -34.50 21.59
CA SER A 235 4.08 -34.96 20.70
C SER A 235 5.05 -33.86 20.31
N ILE A 236 4.53 -32.63 20.03
CA ILE A 236 5.34 -31.44 19.73
C ILE A 236 6.16 -31.02 20.96
N LEU A 237 5.60 -31.11 22.17
CA LEU A 237 6.26 -30.67 23.40
C LEU A 237 7.22 -31.73 23.97
N THR A 238 7.12 -33.00 23.53
CA THR A 238 7.98 -34.10 24.04
C THR A 238 9.34 -34.07 23.34
N GLU A 239 10.40 -33.90 24.14
CA GLU A 239 11.78 -33.95 23.67
C GLU A 239 12.12 -35.30 23.04
N GLY A 240 12.81 -35.28 21.89
CA GLY A 240 13.16 -36.49 21.13
C GLY A 240 12.01 -37.14 20.35
N HIS A 241 10.79 -36.62 20.41
CA HIS A 241 9.68 -37.13 19.61
C HIS A 241 9.80 -36.69 18.14
N ALA A 242 9.53 -37.63 17.20
CA ALA A 242 9.65 -37.37 15.76
C ALA A 242 8.76 -36.16 15.29
N THR A 243 7.56 -36.03 15.83
CA THR A 243 6.66 -34.90 15.56
C THR A 243 7.27 -33.56 15.97
N ARG A 244 7.98 -33.52 17.11
CA ARG A 244 8.70 -32.31 17.55
C ARG A 244 9.81 -31.97 16.58
N THR A 245 10.63 -32.92 16.17
CA THR A 245 11.72 -32.70 15.21
C THR A 245 11.14 -32.10 13.90
N LYS A 246 10.11 -32.72 13.35
CA LYS A 246 9.41 -32.27 12.17
C LYS A 246 8.85 -30.84 12.32
N TYR A 247 8.22 -30.55 13.46
CA TYR A 247 7.65 -29.23 13.71
C TYR A 247 8.74 -28.15 13.84
N LEU A 248 9.88 -28.46 14.46
CA LEU A 248 11.00 -27.54 14.54
C LEU A 248 11.62 -27.26 13.16
N GLU A 249 11.76 -28.27 12.30
CA GLU A 249 12.19 -28.07 10.91
C GLU A 249 11.22 -27.17 10.13
N TRP A 250 9.94 -27.23 10.43
CA TRP A 250 8.93 -26.35 9.83
C TRP A 250 9.10 -24.90 10.28
N LEU A 251 9.38 -24.69 11.57
CA LEU A 251 9.67 -23.37 12.12
C LEU A 251 10.95 -22.78 11.50
N ASP A 252 11.99 -23.60 11.33
CA ASP A 252 13.24 -23.18 10.70
C ASP A 252 13.01 -22.72 9.26
N ARG A 253 12.22 -23.44 8.46
CA ARG A 253 11.86 -23.00 7.09
C ARG A 253 11.12 -21.67 7.07
N CYS A 254 10.20 -21.46 8.01
CA CYS A 254 9.49 -20.19 8.13
C CYS A 254 10.47 -19.05 8.49
N ALA A 255 11.36 -19.29 9.43
CA ALA A 255 12.38 -18.32 9.85
C ALA A 255 13.33 -17.99 8.69
N ASP A 256 13.80 -19.01 7.95
CA ASP A 256 14.65 -18.83 6.78
C ASP A 256 13.96 -18.01 5.69
N PHE A 257 12.68 -18.29 5.43
CA PHE A 257 11.90 -17.50 4.47
C PHE A 257 11.78 -16.05 4.92
N ALA A 258 11.41 -15.81 6.18
CA ALA A 258 11.23 -14.47 6.73
C ALA A 258 12.56 -13.67 6.75
N ASN A 259 13.67 -14.30 7.17
CA ASN A 259 14.99 -13.67 7.19
C ASN A 259 15.51 -13.25 5.81
N ASN A 260 14.97 -13.85 4.75
CA ASN A 260 15.30 -13.53 3.36
C ASN A 260 14.31 -12.56 2.70
N LEU A 261 13.34 -12.02 3.42
CA LEU A 261 12.49 -10.91 2.95
C LEU A 261 13.29 -9.61 3.08
N LYS A 262 13.42 -8.90 1.95
CA LYS A 262 14.09 -7.61 1.87
C LYS A 262 13.19 -6.67 1.08
N GLY A 263 12.80 -5.57 1.71
CA GLY A 263 12.12 -4.48 1.03
C GLY A 263 13.07 -3.66 0.15
N SER A 264 12.54 -2.65 -0.50
CA SER A 264 13.34 -1.73 -1.33
C SER A 264 14.34 -0.91 -0.53
N ASP A 265 14.16 -0.83 0.78
CA ASP A 265 15.04 -0.13 1.74
C ASP A 265 16.11 -1.04 2.38
N GLY A 266 16.20 -2.32 1.99
CA GLY A 266 17.16 -3.33 2.49
C GLY A 266 16.65 -4.11 3.67
#